data_403c5788a53f0b7d9aa97812ff99f82c
#
_entry.id   403c5788a53f0b7d9aa97812ff99f82c
#
_cell.length_a   1.000
_cell.length_b   1.000
_cell.length_c   1.000
_cell.angle_alpha   90.00
_cell.angle_beta   90.00
_cell.angle_gamma   90.00
#
_symmetry.space_group_name_H-M   'P 1'
#
loop_
_entity.id
_entity.type
_entity.pdbx_description
1 polymer ?
#
loop_
_entity_poly.entity_id
_entity_poly.type
_entity_poly.pdbx_seq_one_letter_code
_entity_poly.pdbx_strand_id
1 'polypeptide(L)'
;MPSITIVSNGHGEDVIGAALAQALQGLAPAVTVRAFPLVDEGGAYRAHAVPTLGPCRALPSGGLTMHSATSFVADVRAGFVGMTLSQLAGLTRLHSDVVVVVGDLYAQALAAFTRASFRAVVQPLVSAYHRAGAGRPRPNRYFMERISYPERALMRHLASVVYARDDATAAWLGAHGVRHALSLGNPMVDLAAGRPLEGARGRRTVALLPGTRAHTPDALARMAEALKRLPAATGLVAWQAGAVPGLPGWERDEGAPPLRGRVAALRHGASRLWVVEGRFGDVLASARVAIGTAGTANEQAAARGVPVVSFPVEPSHGRTFLENQKRLLGDALTLCGGEPAEIAAAVRALLGDEAAWEQASRAGRRRMGAPGGSRAIARDLLERAARTVPAFGEGTL
;
A
#
# COMPACT_ATOMS: atom_id res chain seq x y z
N MET A 1 -0.48 -7.46 32.14
CA MET A 1 -0.61 -8.00 30.78
C MET A 1 0.37 -7.26 29.88
N PRO A 2 1.14 -7.98 29.06
CA PRO A 2 2.06 -7.36 28.12
C PRO A 2 1.30 -6.49 27.12
N SER A 3 1.91 -5.36 26.75
CA SER A 3 1.27 -4.32 25.96
C SER A 3 2.10 -3.93 24.75
N ILE A 4 1.46 -3.83 23.58
CA ILE A 4 2.02 -3.35 22.33
C ILE A 4 1.24 -2.14 21.86
N THR A 5 1.92 -1.04 21.59
CA THR A 5 1.31 0.13 20.95
C THR A 5 1.89 0.34 19.56
N ILE A 6 1.01 0.43 18.56
CA ILE A 6 1.36 0.71 17.17
C ILE A 6 1.17 2.20 16.93
N VAL A 7 2.25 2.89 16.55
CA VAL A 7 2.23 4.32 16.17
C VAL A 7 2.32 4.39 14.65
N SER A 8 1.37 5.04 13.98
CA SER A 8 1.31 5.08 12.50
C SER A 8 1.05 6.49 11.96
N ASN A 9 1.48 6.76 10.74
CA ASN A 9 1.57 8.11 10.17
C ASN A 9 0.60 8.34 9.01
N GLY A 10 -0.58 7.79 9.03
CA GLY A 10 -1.57 8.11 8.00
C GLY A 10 -2.33 6.93 7.47
N HIS A 11 -3.22 7.18 6.51
CA HIS A 11 -4.20 6.18 6.05
C HIS A 11 -3.56 4.87 5.57
N GLY A 12 -2.49 4.91 4.77
CA GLY A 12 -1.82 3.73 4.27
C GLY A 12 -1.11 2.94 5.37
N GLU A 13 -0.42 3.65 6.26
CA GLU A 13 0.29 3.09 7.39
C GLU A 13 -0.67 2.58 8.46
N ASP A 14 -1.83 3.23 8.63
CA ASP A 14 -2.88 2.76 9.54
C ASP A 14 -3.44 1.41 9.09
N VAL A 15 -3.64 1.21 7.80
CA VAL A 15 -4.10 -0.08 7.24
C VAL A 15 -3.06 -1.18 7.46
N ILE A 16 -1.77 -0.87 7.26
CA ILE A 16 -0.66 -1.79 7.56
C ILE A 16 -0.58 -2.08 9.06
N GLY A 17 -0.69 -1.04 9.89
CA GLY A 17 -0.70 -1.17 11.34
C GLY A 17 -1.86 -2.02 11.86
N ALA A 18 -3.05 -1.86 11.27
CA ALA A 18 -4.22 -2.66 11.61
C ALA A 18 -4.03 -4.15 11.22
N ALA A 19 -3.47 -4.43 10.05
CA ALA A 19 -3.14 -5.79 9.64
C ALA A 19 -2.11 -6.45 10.57
N LEU A 20 -1.10 -5.68 11.00
CA LEU A 20 -0.13 -6.14 11.99
C LEU A 20 -0.76 -6.38 13.36
N ALA A 21 -1.67 -5.49 13.81
CA ALA A 21 -2.41 -5.66 15.05
C ALA A 21 -3.24 -6.96 15.06
N GLN A 22 -3.94 -7.24 13.96
CA GLN A 22 -4.69 -8.50 13.81
C GLN A 22 -3.76 -9.73 13.87
N ALA A 23 -2.60 -9.65 13.22
CA ALA A 23 -1.62 -10.74 13.24
C ALA A 23 -1.07 -10.98 14.67
N LEU A 24 -0.79 -9.91 15.41
CA LEU A 24 -0.34 -9.97 16.81
C LEU A 24 -1.42 -10.56 17.72
N GLN A 25 -2.65 -10.07 17.64
CA GLN A 25 -3.79 -10.58 18.43
C GLN A 25 -4.07 -12.07 18.11
N GLY A 26 -3.95 -12.47 16.84
CA GLY A 26 -4.15 -13.86 16.44
C GLY A 26 -3.03 -14.81 16.87
N LEU A 27 -1.82 -14.31 17.08
CA LEU A 27 -0.66 -15.10 17.54
C LEU A 27 -0.54 -15.11 19.07
N ALA A 28 -0.89 -14.02 19.74
CA ALA A 28 -0.76 -13.85 21.19
C ALA A 28 -2.02 -13.13 21.75
N PRO A 29 -3.15 -13.84 21.94
CA PRO A 29 -4.40 -13.23 22.44
C PRO A 29 -4.30 -12.60 23.83
N ALA A 30 -3.31 -13.01 24.63
CA ALA A 30 -3.06 -12.44 25.97
C ALA A 30 -2.37 -11.06 25.93
N VAL A 31 -1.87 -10.63 24.77
CA VAL A 31 -1.19 -9.36 24.59
C VAL A 31 -2.22 -8.24 24.28
N THR A 32 -2.16 -7.16 25.01
CA THR A 32 -2.97 -5.98 24.73
C THR A 32 -2.37 -5.18 23.59
N VAL A 33 -3.03 -5.14 22.43
CA VAL A 33 -2.62 -4.34 21.28
C VAL A 33 -3.47 -3.09 21.16
N ARG A 34 -2.83 -1.92 21.07
CA ARG A 34 -3.47 -0.60 20.92
C ARG A 34 -2.79 0.17 19.79
N ALA A 35 -3.47 1.16 19.22
CA ALA A 35 -2.95 2.01 18.17
C ALA A 35 -2.91 3.47 18.58
N PHE A 36 -1.91 4.21 18.06
CA PHE A 36 -1.80 5.65 18.20
C PHE A 36 -1.62 6.25 16.79
N PRO A 37 -2.71 6.47 16.03
CA PRO A 37 -2.64 7.10 14.73
C PRO A 37 -2.26 8.58 14.88
N LEU A 38 -1.30 9.05 14.08
CA LEU A 38 -0.80 10.43 14.13
C LEU A 38 -1.53 11.36 13.17
N VAL A 39 -1.92 10.83 12.03
CA VAL A 39 -2.66 11.55 11.00
C VAL A 39 -3.86 10.71 10.61
N ASP A 40 -4.97 11.35 10.20
CA ASP A 40 -6.24 10.67 9.99
C ASP A 40 -6.93 10.25 11.32
N GLU A 41 -8.11 9.68 11.21
CA GLU A 41 -8.97 9.35 12.37
C GLU A 41 -8.80 7.92 12.90
N GLY A 42 -7.84 7.17 12.37
CA GLY A 42 -7.62 5.78 12.78
C GLY A 42 -8.76 4.83 12.35
N GLY A 43 -9.43 5.12 11.25
CA GLY A 43 -10.56 4.35 10.74
C GLY A 43 -10.22 2.88 10.48
N ALA A 44 -9.02 2.61 9.98
CA ALA A 44 -8.53 1.25 9.74
C ALA A 44 -8.46 0.42 11.03
N TYR A 45 -7.99 0.99 12.11
CA TYR A 45 -7.93 0.31 13.42
C TYR A 45 -9.33 0.03 13.98
N ARG A 46 -10.24 1.02 13.90
CA ARG A 46 -11.62 0.84 14.35
C ARG A 46 -12.36 -0.26 13.60
N ALA A 47 -12.13 -0.37 12.29
CA ALA A 47 -12.71 -1.43 11.46
C ALA A 47 -12.29 -2.85 11.92
N HIS A 48 -11.17 -2.95 12.63
CA HIS A 48 -10.63 -4.22 13.16
C HIS A 48 -10.71 -4.30 14.69
N ALA A 49 -11.54 -3.48 15.34
CA ALA A 49 -11.73 -3.44 16.79
C ALA A 49 -10.42 -3.25 17.59
N VAL A 50 -9.42 -2.55 17.02
CA VAL A 50 -8.18 -2.18 17.70
C VAL A 50 -8.39 -0.84 18.41
N PRO A 51 -8.25 -0.77 19.75
CA PRO A 51 -8.41 0.48 20.50
C PRO A 51 -7.42 1.54 20.05
N THR A 52 -7.90 2.76 19.80
CA THR A 52 -7.07 3.90 19.44
C THR A 52 -6.83 4.82 20.61
N LEU A 53 -5.64 5.36 20.70
CA LEU A 53 -5.16 6.27 21.74
C LEU A 53 -4.82 7.62 21.13
N GLY A 54 -4.83 8.66 21.98
CA GLY A 54 -4.38 10.00 21.62
C GLY A 54 -5.33 10.78 20.73
N PRO A 55 -5.02 12.06 20.52
CA PRO A 55 -5.77 12.90 19.59
C PRO A 55 -5.41 12.53 18.17
N CYS A 56 -6.41 12.17 17.38
CA CYS A 56 -6.28 11.92 15.95
C CYS A 56 -7.37 12.69 15.19
N ARG A 57 -7.00 13.31 14.07
CA ARG A 57 -7.92 14.08 13.23
C ARG A 57 -7.44 14.07 11.80
N ALA A 58 -8.38 14.00 10.87
CA ALA A 58 -8.08 14.18 9.46
C ALA A 58 -7.49 15.57 9.19
N LEU A 59 -6.43 15.62 8.41
CA LEU A 59 -5.80 16.86 7.93
C LEU A 59 -6.17 17.08 6.46
N PRO A 60 -6.23 18.35 5.99
CA PRO A 60 -6.54 18.67 4.59
C PRO A 60 -5.63 17.98 3.58
N SER A 61 -4.36 17.77 3.90
CA SER A 61 -3.40 17.05 3.03
C SER A 61 -3.53 15.53 3.05
N GLY A 62 -4.34 14.96 3.98
CA GLY A 62 -4.40 13.51 4.20
C GLY A 62 -3.07 12.89 4.63
N GLY A 63 -2.24 13.65 5.37
CA GLY A 63 -0.91 13.20 5.83
C GLY A 63 0.24 13.51 4.88
N LEU A 64 -0.03 14.12 3.73
CA LEU A 64 0.99 14.54 2.77
C LEU A 64 1.46 16.00 3.01
N THR A 65 1.58 16.39 4.26
CA THR A 65 1.90 17.75 4.72
C THR A 65 3.16 18.33 4.06
N MET A 66 4.18 17.51 3.85
CA MET A 66 5.46 17.95 3.26
C MET A 66 5.48 17.90 1.71
N HIS A 67 4.36 17.63 1.07
CA HIS A 67 4.29 17.50 -0.40
C HIS A 67 4.40 18.85 -1.13
N SER A 68 3.80 19.89 -0.54
CA SER A 68 3.87 21.25 -1.08
C SER A 68 3.75 22.29 0.03
N ALA A 69 4.25 23.51 -0.23
CA ALA A 69 4.09 24.61 0.71
C ALA A 69 2.62 24.95 0.97
N THR A 70 1.75 24.81 -0.03
CA THR A 70 0.31 25.04 0.10
C THR A 70 -0.36 24.00 0.99
N SER A 71 -0.01 22.72 0.85
CA SER A 71 -0.49 21.64 1.74
C SER A 71 -0.04 21.87 3.17
N PHE A 72 1.24 22.23 3.38
CA PHE A 72 1.77 22.56 4.70
C PHE A 72 1.02 23.72 5.37
N VAL A 73 0.81 24.83 4.65
CA VAL A 73 0.06 25.98 5.19
C VAL A 73 -1.38 25.62 5.52
N ALA A 74 -2.04 24.82 4.67
CA ALA A 74 -3.41 24.36 4.93
C ALA A 74 -3.48 23.50 6.20
N ASP A 75 -2.57 22.57 6.39
CA ASP A 75 -2.52 21.70 7.57
C ASP A 75 -2.20 22.51 8.85
N VAL A 76 -1.27 23.45 8.78
CA VAL A 76 -0.96 24.34 9.91
C VAL A 76 -2.19 25.16 10.32
N ARG A 77 -2.90 25.74 9.36
CA ARG A 77 -4.16 26.45 9.62
C ARG A 77 -5.25 25.54 10.18
N ALA A 78 -5.28 24.27 9.78
CA ALA A 78 -6.18 23.26 10.32
C ALA A 78 -5.76 22.76 11.73
N GLY A 79 -4.70 23.31 12.33
CA GLY A 79 -4.25 23.01 13.69
C GLY A 79 -3.26 21.87 13.81
N PHE A 80 -2.51 21.56 12.76
CA PHE A 80 -1.46 20.52 12.74
C PHE A 80 -0.47 20.67 13.91
N VAL A 81 0.03 21.88 14.16
CA VAL A 81 1.00 22.14 15.23
C VAL A 81 0.42 21.80 16.61
N GLY A 82 -0.78 22.30 16.93
CA GLY A 82 -1.45 22.01 18.20
C GLY A 82 -1.75 20.52 18.40
N MET A 83 -2.15 19.84 17.32
CA MET A 83 -2.37 18.38 17.33
C MET A 83 -1.04 17.65 17.60
N THR A 84 0.04 18.00 16.90
CA THR A 84 1.39 17.41 17.11
C THR A 84 1.86 17.58 18.54
N LEU A 85 1.70 18.76 19.14
CA LEU A 85 2.07 19.00 20.54
C LEU A 85 1.24 18.16 21.51
N SER A 86 -0.06 18.02 21.26
CA SER A 86 -0.95 17.16 22.06
C SER A 86 -0.60 15.69 21.92
N GLN A 87 -0.23 15.25 20.70
CA GLN A 87 0.26 13.90 20.45
C GLN A 87 1.58 13.63 21.15
N LEU A 88 2.51 14.58 21.10
CA LEU A 88 3.78 14.49 21.82
C LEU A 88 3.56 14.34 23.33
N ALA A 89 2.66 15.15 23.91
CA ALA A 89 2.30 15.04 25.32
C ALA A 89 1.64 13.69 25.65
N GLY A 90 0.83 13.14 24.75
CA GLY A 90 0.25 11.79 24.88
C GLY A 90 1.31 10.70 24.84
N LEU A 91 2.23 10.77 23.86
CA LEU A 91 3.30 9.78 23.67
C LEU A 91 4.32 9.78 24.81
N THR A 92 4.66 10.94 25.39
CA THR A 92 5.56 11.04 26.56
C THR A 92 4.97 10.40 27.81
N ARG A 93 3.64 10.33 27.91
CA ARG A 93 2.91 9.69 29.02
C ARG A 93 2.56 8.23 28.71
N LEU A 94 2.77 7.80 27.47
CA LEU A 94 2.44 6.46 27.04
C LEU A 94 3.40 5.44 27.67
N HIS A 95 2.84 4.50 28.44
CA HIS A 95 3.53 3.34 28.93
C HIS A 95 3.12 2.13 28.07
N SER A 96 4.08 1.54 27.40
CA SER A 96 3.91 0.34 26.59
C SER A 96 5.20 -0.47 26.63
N ASP A 97 5.09 -1.78 26.81
CA ASP A 97 6.27 -2.64 26.85
C ASP A 97 6.98 -2.65 25.50
N VAL A 98 6.18 -2.68 24.43
CA VAL A 98 6.65 -2.65 23.05
C VAL A 98 5.97 -1.52 22.30
N VAL A 99 6.75 -0.75 21.54
CA VAL A 99 6.22 0.24 20.57
C VAL A 99 6.63 -0.18 19.16
N VAL A 100 5.64 -0.27 18.26
CA VAL A 100 5.84 -0.54 16.84
C VAL A 100 5.51 0.72 16.06
N VAL A 101 6.48 1.25 15.35
CA VAL A 101 6.31 2.46 14.53
C VAL A 101 6.12 2.04 13.08
N VAL A 102 4.97 2.35 12.50
CA VAL A 102 4.68 2.12 11.08
C VAL A 102 4.72 3.46 10.36
N GLY A 103 5.79 3.71 9.61
CA GLY A 103 5.91 4.95 8.88
C GLY A 103 7.33 5.52 8.76
N ASP A 104 7.38 6.78 8.42
CA ASP A 104 8.57 7.55 8.06
C ASP A 104 9.23 8.28 9.26
N LEU A 105 10.09 9.23 8.93
CA LEU A 105 10.79 10.08 9.89
C LEU A 105 9.86 10.75 10.91
N TYR A 106 8.66 11.21 10.49
CA TYR A 106 7.74 11.93 11.39
C TYR A 106 7.21 10.99 12.48
N ALA A 107 6.71 9.82 12.10
CA ALA A 107 6.24 8.83 13.06
C ALA A 107 7.36 8.37 14.00
N GLN A 108 8.56 8.13 13.46
CA GLN A 108 9.72 7.69 14.23
C GLN A 108 10.18 8.75 15.22
N ALA A 109 10.20 10.03 14.82
CA ALA A 109 10.60 11.15 15.68
C ALA A 109 9.63 11.33 16.86
N LEU A 110 8.32 11.26 16.62
CA LEU A 110 7.32 11.34 17.69
C LEU A 110 7.37 10.12 18.61
N ALA A 111 7.47 8.92 18.06
CA ALA A 111 7.57 7.68 18.83
C ALA A 111 8.87 7.59 19.66
N ALA A 112 9.91 8.36 19.33
CA ALA A 112 11.13 8.45 20.11
C ALA A 112 10.89 8.92 21.56
N PHE A 113 9.83 9.68 21.79
CA PHE A 113 9.46 10.18 23.12
C PHE A 113 8.64 9.18 23.97
N THR A 114 8.28 8.03 23.43
CA THR A 114 7.59 6.98 24.18
C THR A 114 8.53 6.29 25.17
N ARG A 115 7.97 5.84 26.29
CA ARG A 115 8.69 5.00 27.27
C ARG A 115 8.41 3.53 26.97
N ALA A 116 9.24 2.92 26.12
CA ALA A 116 9.14 1.51 25.77
C ALA A 116 10.47 0.80 25.93
N SER A 117 10.44 -0.44 26.46
CA SER A 117 11.62 -1.29 26.60
C SER A 117 12.10 -1.83 25.26
N PHE A 118 11.18 -2.02 24.31
CA PHE A 118 11.47 -2.53 22.97
C PHE A 118 10.77 -1.64 21.92
N ARG A 119 11.50 -1.24 20.90
CA ARG A 119 10.96 -0.41 19.81
C ARG A 119 11.27 -1.04 18.46
N ALA A 120 10.23 -1.35 17.69
CA ALA A 120 10.33 -1.83 16.32
C ALA A 120 9.91 -0.74 15.33
N VAL A 121 10.56 -0.69 14.18
CA VAL A 121 10.16 0.17 13.05
C VAL A 121 9.75 -0.71 11.87
N VAL A 122 8.58 -0.47 11.33
CA VAL A 122 8.12 -1.02 10.04
C VAL A 122 8.17 0.12 9.03
N GLN A 123 9.06 0.02 8.04
CA GLN A 123 9.23 1.04 7.00
C GLN A 123 8.62 0.52 5.68
N PRO A 124 7.34 0.84 5.37
CA PRO A 124 6.64 0.29 4.23
C PRO A 124 6.75 1.14 2.96
N LEU A 125 7.19 2.40 3.07
CA LEU A 125 7.02 3.41 2.02
C LEU A 125 8.18 3.43 1.03
N VAL A 126 9.41 3.50 1.52
CA VAL A 126 10.59 3.73 0.68
C VAL A 126 11.33 2.44 0.40
N SER A 127 11.60 2.19 -0.88
CA SER A 127 12.43 1.09 -1.35
C SER A 127 13.76 1.57 -1.89
N ALA A 128 14.81 0.78 -1.71
CA ALA A 128 16.11 1.00 -2.35
C ALA A 128 16.01 0.99 -3.88
N TYR A 129 15.02 0.33 -4.45
CA TYR A 129 14.76 0.33 -5.89
C TYR A 129 14.41 1.72 -6.45
N HIS A 130 13.81 2.61 -5.68
CA HIS A 130 13.57 4.00 -6.13
C HIS A 130 14.85 4.75 -6.47
N ARG A 131 15.99 4.34 -5.94
CA ARG A 131 17.29 4.98 -6.14
C ARG A 131 18.00 4.52 -7.40
N ALA A 132 17.65 3.36 -7.94
CA ALA A 132 18.28 2.80 -9.12
C ALA A 132 18.03 3.71 -10.34
N GLY A 133 19.09 4.28 -10.91
CA GLY A 133 19.00 5.19 -12.06
C GLY A 133 18.42 6.59 -11.77
N ALA A 134 18.15 6.92 -10.49
CA ALA A 134 17.71 8.25 -10.12
C ALA A 134 18.90 9.20 -10.01
N GLY A 135 18.86 10.31 -10.73
CA GLY A 135 19.74 11.45 -10.51
C GLY A 135 19.56 12.07 -9.11
N ARG A 136 20.05 13.27 -8.88
CA ARG A 136 19.80 13.98 -7.60
C ARG A 136 18.30 14.13 -7.37
N PRO A 137 17.77 13.76 -6.19
CA PRO A 137 16.34 13.88 -5.91
C PRO A 137 15.96 15.37 -5.92
N ARG A 138 14.76 15.66 -6.40
CA ARG A 138 14.19 17.00 -6.26
C ARG A 138 13.91 17.25 -4.77
N PRO A 139 14.15 18.47 -4.23
CA PRO A 139 13.97 18.76 -2.81
C PRO A 139 12.62 18.34 -2.23
N ASN A 140 11.54 18.56 -2.97
CA ASN A 140 10.16 18.23 -2.57
C ASN A 140 9.84 16.73 -2.56
N ARG A 141 10.72 15.87 -3.09
CA ARG A 141 10.55 14.41 -3.14
C ARG A 141 11.57 13.66 -2.31
N TYR A 142 12.48 14.37 -1.67
CA TYR A 142 13.58 13.77 -0.93
C TYR A 142 13.07 12.76 0.11
N PHE A 143 12.06 13.10 0.87
CA PHE A 143 11.50 12.25 1.93
C PHE A 143 10.63 11.11 1.43
N MET A 144 10.14 11.18 0.19
CA MET A 144 9.33 10.11 -0.41
C MET A 144 10.15 9.07 -1.16
N GLU A 145 11.30 9.47 -1.67
CA GLU A 145 12.16 8.62 -2.49
C GLU A 145 13.36 8.06 -1.73
N ARG A 146 13.59 8.54 -0.50
CA ARG A 146 14.79 8.18 0.28
C ARG A 146 14.51 8.10 1.76
N ILE A 147 15.08 7.08 2.39
CA ILE A 147 15.24 7.05 3.85
C ILE A 147 16.33 8.06 4.20
N SER A 148 15.96 9.14 4.85
CA SER A 148 16.83 10.28 5.13
C SER A 148 17.91 9.93 6.17
N TYR A 149 18.96 10.78 6.26
CA TYR A 149 19.98 10.57 7.29
C TYR A 149 19.41 10.64 8.73
N PRO A 150 18.58 11.64 9.11
CA PRO A 150 17.98 11.66 10.44
C PRO A 150 17.08 10.45 10.71
N GLU A 151 16.33 9.97 9.72
CA GLU A 151 15.51 8.76 9.85
C GLU A 151 16.39 7.52 10.14
N ARG A 152 17.50 7.35 9.40
CA ARG A 152 18.45 6.26 9.68
C ARG A 152 19.13 6.39 11.04
N ALA A 153 19.38 7.62 11.50
CA ALA A 153 19.92 7.85 12.83
C ALA A 153 18.94 7.41 13.92
N LEU A 154 17.65 7.74 13.78
CA LEU A 154 16.59 7.23 14.68
C LEU A 154 16.52 5.71 14.63
N MET A 155 16.47 5.10 13.44
CA MET A 155 16.49 3.64 13.29
C MET A 155 17.71 3.02 13.98
N ARG A 156 18.90 3.57 13.78
CA ARG A 156 20.15 3.04 14.33
C ARG A 156 20.20 3.06 15.85
N HIS A 157 19.75 4.16 16.45
CA HIS A 157 19.98 4.42 17.88
C HIS A 157 18.77 4.12 18.76
N LEU A 158 17.57 4.11 18.21
CA LEU A 158 16.34 3.98 18.99
C LEU A 158 15.55 2.71 18.67
N ALA A 159 15.71 2.10 17.49
CA ALA A 159 15.01 0.88 17.16
C ALA A 159 15.79 -0.35 17.63
N SER A 160 15.09 -1.32 18.22
CA SER A 160 15.61 -2.65 18.52
C SER A 160 15.65 -3.54 17.26
N VAL A 161 14.74 -3.29 16.33
CA VAL A 161 14.65 -3.97 15.03
C VAL A 161 13.97 -3.04 14.00
N VAL A 162 14.39 -3.16 12.72
CA VAL A 162 13.79 -2.44 11.60
C VAL A 162 13.33 -3.45 10.55
N TYR A 163 12.04 -3.48 10.28
CA TYR A 163 11.44 -4.28 9.21
C TYR A 163 11.32 -3.43 7.95
N ALA A 164 12.24 -3.65 7.02
CA ALA A 164 12.22 -3.00 5.72
C ALA A 164 11.21 -3.68 4.78
N ARG A 165 10.67 -2.92 3.84
CA ARG A 165 9.64 -3.41 2.91
C ARG A 165 10.11 -4.49 1.94
N ASP A 166 11.43 -4.56 1.66
CA ASP A 166 12.05 -5.52 0.74
C ASP A 166 13.51 -5.78 1.11
N ASP A 167 14.08 -6.89 0.60
CA ASP A 167 15.44 -7.33 0.89
C ASP A 167 16.49 -6.32 0.43
N ALA A 168 16.28 -5.67 -0.71
CA ALA A 168 17.20 -4.66 -1.22
C ALA A 168 17.29 -3.45 -0.28
N THR A 169 16.17 -3.09 0.34
CA THR A 169 16.11 -2.00 1.33
C THR A 169 16.76 -2.41 2.64
N ALA A 170 16.53 -3.65 3.12
CA ALA A 170 17.19 -4.17 4.32
C ALA A 170 18.71 -4.20 4.14
N ALA A 171 19.20 -4.73 3.03
CA ALA A 171 20.63 -4.76 2.70
C ALA A 171 21.21 -3.34 2.60
N TRP A 172 20.50 -2.43 1.96
CA TRP A 172 20.92 -1.04 1.86
C TRP A 172 21.01 -0.34 3.25
N LEU A 173 20.01 -0.54 4.11
CA LEU A 173 20.02 -0.03 5.47
C LEU A 173 21.20 -0.58 6.27
N GLY A 174 21.47 -1.88 6.18
CA GLY A 174 22.62 -2.53 6.81
C GLY A 174 23.95 -1.90 6.39
N ALA A 175 24.15 -1.68 5.08
CA ALA A 175 25.32 -1.02 4.53
C ALA A 175 25.46 0.45 4.97
N HIS A 176 24.34 1.09 5.39
CA HIS A 176 24.32 2.48 5.86
C HIS A 176 24.18 2.58 7.38
N GLY A 177 24.56 1.54 8.12
CA GLY A 177 24.74 1.55 9.57
C GLY A 177 23.52 1.13 10.39
N VAL A 178 22.43 0.68 9.77
CA VAL A 178 21.26 0.09 10.46
C VAL A 178 21.35 -1.42 10.36
N ARG A 179 22.26 -2.02 11.15
CA ARG A 179 22.63 -3.46 11.04
C ARG A 179 21.55 -4.44 11.47
N HIS A 180 20.57 -3.98 12.25
CA HIS A 180 19.40 -4.75 12.71
C HIS A 180 18.19 -4.58 11.80
N ALA A 181 18.38 -4.09 10.57
CA ALA A 181 17.36 -4.08 9.54
C ALA A 181 17.27 -5.45 8.87
N LEU A 182 16.03 -5.93 8.69
CA LEU A 182 15.72 -7.17 7.98
C LEU A 182 14.41 -7.00 7.19
N SER A 183 14.17 -7.91 6.25
CA SER A 183 12.93 -7.98 5.49
C SER A 183 12.26 -9.33 5.76
N LEU A 184 11.01 -9.30 6.18
CA LEU A 184 10.16 -10.48 6.39
C LEU A 184 8.93 -10.45 5.47
N GLY A 185 9.03 -9.72 4.37
CA GLY A 185 7.93 -9.44 3.46
C GLY A 185 7.30 -8.07 3.72
N ASN A 186 6.45 -7.66 2.79
CA ASN A 186 5.78 -6.36 2.84
C ASN A 186 4.32 -6.54 3.30
N PRO A 187 3.93 -6.00 4.47
CA PRO A 187 2.55 -6.10 4.94
C PRO A 187 1.49 -5.57 3.98
N MET A 188 1.85 -4.61 3.11
CA MET A 188 0.95 -4.07 2.10
C MET A 188 0.48 -5.14 1.09
N VAL A 189 1.28 -6.19 0.89
CA VAL A 189 0.93 -7.31 -0.01
C VAL A 189 -0.22 -8.15 0.56
N ASP A 190 -0.30 -8.26 1.87
CA ASP A 190 -1.35 -9.02 2.56
C ASP A 190 -2.73 -8.41 2.35
N LEU A 191 -2.80 -7.09 2.18
CA LEU A 191 -4.04 -6.34 1.95
C LEU A 191 -4.68 -6.64 0.59
N ALA A 192 -3.95 -7.25 -0.32
CA ALA A 192 -4.44 -7.66 -1.64
C ALA A 192 -4.87 -9.14 -1.69
N ALA A 193 -5.02 -9.80 -0.54
CA ALA A 193 -5.49 -11.18 -0.50
C ALA A 193 -6.88 -11.31 -1.11
N GLY A 194 -7.10 -12.38 -1.90
CA GLY A 194 -8.38 -12.61 -2.56
C GLY A 194 -8.41 -13.95 -3.28
N ARG A 195 -9.64 -14.36 -3.66
CA ARG A 195 -9.93 -15.57 -4.43
C ARG A 195 -10.47 -15.19 -5.81
N PRO A 196 -10.19 -15.97 -6.86
CA PRO A 196 -10.75 -15.69 -8.18
C PRO A 196 -12.28 -15.59 -8.17
N LEU A 197 -12.80 -14.59 -8.89
CA LEU A 197 -14.22 -14.40 -9.09
C LEU A 197 -14.77 -15.49 -10.01
N GLU A 198 -15.92 -16.06 -9.67
CA GLU A 198 -16.59 -17.05 -10.48
C GLU A 198 -16.98 -16.47 -11.86
N GLY A 199 -16.76 -17.23 -12.93
CA GLY A 199 -17.04 -16.81 -14.29
C GLY A 199 -16.12 -15.73 -14.87
N ALA A 200 -15.15 -15.21 -14.09
CA ALA A 200 -14.25 -14.17 -14.53
C ALA A 200 -12.79 -14.62 -14.70
N ARG A 201 -12.49 -15.89 -14.48
CA ARG A 201 -11.13 -16.43 -14.60
C ARG A 201 -10.82 -16.80 -16.04
N GLY A 202 -9.77 -16.21 -16.62
CA GLY A 202 -9.35 -16.56 -17.98
C GLY A 202 -8.10 -15.83 -18.45
N ARG A 203 -7.48 -16.35 -19.52
CA ARG A 203 -6.27 -15.74 -20.10
C ARG A 203 -6.47 -14.30 -20.62
N ARG A 204 -7.72 -13.87 -20.82
CA ARG A 204 -8.08 -12.54 -21.31
C ARG A 204 -8.79 -11.68 -20.25
N THR A 205 -8.59 -11.99 -18.96
CA THR A 205 -9.14 -11.20 -17.87
C THR A 205 -8.18 -10.07 -17.52
N VAL A 206 -8.67 -8.85 -17.54
CA VAL A 206 -7.90 -7.61 -17.30
C VAL A 206 -8.49 -6.89 -16.08
N ALA A 207 -7.68 -6.65 -15.05
CA ALA A 207 -8.07 -5.79 -13.93
C ALA A 207 -7.97 -4.32 -14.35
N LEU A 208 -8.97 -3.52 -14.02
CA LEU A 208 -9.00 -2.09 -14.22
C LEU A 208 -8.94 -1.41 -12.85
N LEU A 209 -7.86 -0.68 -12.59
CA LEU A 209 -7.52 -0.09 -11.30
C LEU A 209 -7.44 1.44 -11.42
N PRO A 210 -8.60 2.13 -11.59
CA PRO A 210 -8.62 3.57 -11.86
C PRO A 210 -8.25 4.42 -10.64
N GLY A 211 -8.18 3.82 -9.46
CA GLY A 211 -7.92 4.51 -8.19
C GLY A 211 -9.19 5.08 -7.55
N THR A 212 -9.00 6.03 -6.62
CA THR A 212 -10.07 6.59 -5.77
C THR A 212 -10.02 8.11 -5.69
N ARG A 213 -9.23 8.75 -6.56
CA ARG A 213 -9.04 10.21 -6.59
C ARG A 213 -9.91 10.87 -7.65
N ALA A 214 -9.87 12.21 -7.73
CA ALA A 214 -10.67 13.00 -8.67
C ALA A 214 -10.54 12.57 -10.15
N HIS A 215 -9.40 12.02 -10.55
CA HIS A 215 -9.15 11.52 -11.90
C HIS A 215 -9.77 10.15 -12.23
N THR A 216 -10.39 9.50 -11.26
CA THR A 216 -10.94 8.13 -11.40
C THR A 216 -11.89 7.97 -12.58
N PRO A 217 -12.85 8.90 -12.85
CA PRO A 217 -13.76 8.78 -13.98
C PRO A 217 -13.04 8.83 -15.35
N ASP A 218 -12.07 9.74 -15.53
CA ASP A 218 -11.28 9.86 -16.74
C ASP A 218 -10.40 8.62 -16.99
N ALA A 219 -9.73 8.16 -15.93
CA ALA A 219 -8.94 6.94 -15.97
C ALA A 219 -9.78 5.73 -16.37
N LEU A 220 -10.96 5.56 -15.77
CA LEU A 220 -11.87 4.46 -16.10
C LEU A 220 -12.39 4.54 -17.54
N ALA A 221 -12.73 5.74 -18.03
CA ALA A 221 -13.17 5.93 -19.40
C ALA A 221 -12.09 5.48 -20.41
N ARG A 222 -10.83 5.91 -20.23
CA ARG A 222 -9.70 5.49 -21.08
C ARG A 222 -9.45 3.99 -21.02
N MET A 223 -9.50 3.38 -19.81
CA MET A 223 -9.37 1.93 -19.63
C MET A 223 -10.48 1.16 -20.34
N ALA A 224 -11.72 1.62 -20.24
CA ALA A 224 -12.87 1.01 -20.90
C ALA A 224 -12.78 1.13 -22.44
N GLU A 225 -12.31 2.27 -22.95
CA GLU A 225 -12.04 2.46 -24.38
C GLU A 225 -10.90 1.55 -24.89
N ALA A 226 -9.87 1.34 -24.09
CA ALA A 226 -8.81 0.39 -24.41
C ALA A 226 -9.34 -1.05 -24.45
N LEU A 227 -10.23 -1.41 -23.50
CA LEU A 227 -10.81 -2.74 -23.42
C LEU A 227 -11.65 -3.10 -24.65
N LYS A 228 -12.37 -2.14 -25.26
CA LYS A 228 -13.09 -2.35 -26.54
C LYS A 228 -12.19 -2.84 -27.67
N ARG A 229 -10.88 -2.49 -27.62
CA ARG A 229 -9.87 -2.88 -28.62
C ARG A 229 -9.21 -4.23 -28.33
N LEU A 230 -9.65 -4.91 -27.27
CA LEU A 230 -9.17 -6.25 -26.88
C LEU A 230 -10.28 -7.28 -27.14
N PRO A 231 -10.23 -8.05 -28.23
CA PRO A 231 -11.30 -8.97 -28.59
C PRO A 231 -11.59 -10.00 -27.49
N ALA A 232 -12.87 -10.16 -27.14
CA ALA A 232 -13.36 -11.10 -26.13
C ALA A 232 -12.64 -11.01 -24.77
N ALA A 233 -12.18 -9.81 -24.38
CA ALA A 233 -11.61 -9.57 -23.08
C ALA A 233 -12.70 -9.36 -22.01
N THR A 234 -12.41 -9.79 -20.79
CA THR A 234 -13.23 -9.47 -19.62
C THR A 234 -12.47 -8.49 -18.74
N GLY A 235 -12.99 -7.25 -18.65
CA GLY A 235 -12.49 -6.24 -17.74
C GLY A 235 -13.16 -6.37 -16.37
N LEU A 236 -12.37 -6.32 -15.32
CA LEU A 236 -12.82 -6.31 -13.93
C LEU A 236 -12.40 -5.00 -13.28
N VAL A 237 -13.34 -4.09 -13.08
CA VAL A 237 -13.06 -2.81 -12.39
C VAL A 237 -13.08 -3.05 -10.89
N ALA A 238 -11.98 -2.77 -10.21
CA ALA A 238 -11.96 -2.69 -8.75
C ALA A 238 -12.53 -1.33 -8.32
N TRP A 239 -13.76 -1.34 -7.81
CA TRP A 239 -14.50 -0.15 -7.42
C TRP A 239 -14.59 -0.04 -5.90
N GLN A 240 -14.49 1.16 -5.36
CA GLN A 240 -14.60 1.32 -3.91
C GLN A 240 -16.01 1.64 -3.45
N ALA A 241 -16.59 2.69 -3.98
CA ALA A 241 -17.95 3.10 -3.67
C ALA A 241 -18.43 4.20 -4.64
N GLY A 242 -19.74 4.42 -4.66
CA GLY A 242 -20.37 5.51 -5.40
C GLY A 242 -20.89 5.10 -6.78
N ALA A 243 -21.48 6.07 -7.45
CA ALA A 243 -22.06 5.84 -8.77
C ALA A 243 -20.99 5.51 -9.82
N VAL A 244 -21.25 4.48 -10.60
CA VAL A 244 -20.38 4.12 -11.73
C VAL A 244 -20.64 5.15 -12.84
N PRO A 245 -19.58 5.82 -13.36
CA PRO A 245 -19.75 6.79 -14.43
C PRO A 245 -20.28 6.12 -15.71
N GLY A 246 -21.03 6.86 -16.50
CA GLY A 246 -21.46 6.40 -17.82
C GLY A 246 -20.25 6.12 -18.71
N LEU A 247 -20.26 4.98 -19.39
CA LEU A 247 -19.20 4.56 -20.30
C LEU A 247 -19.77 4.51 -21.72
N PRO A 248 -19.48 5.48 -22.58
CA PRO A 248 -20.04 5.55 -23.93
C PRO A 248 -19.79 4.28 -24.74
N GLY A 249 -20.82 3.77 -25.42
CA GLY A 249 -20.75 2.58 -26.25
C GLY A 249 -20.65 1.26 -25.48
N TRP A 250 -20.79 1.27 -24.16
CA TRP A 250 -21.00 0.08 -23.35
C TRP A 250 -22.49 -0.05 -23.03
N GLU A 251 -23.05 -1.24 -23.26
CA GLU A 251 -24.44 -1.58 -22.98
C GLU A 251 -24.55 -2.46 -21.75
N ARG A 252 -25.70 -2.45 -21.08
CA ARG A 252 -25.96 -3.36 -19.95
C ARG A 252 -25.90 -4.81 -20.42
N ASP A 253 -25.17 -5.65 -19.69
CA ASP A 253 -25.08 -7.09 -19.91
C ASP A 253 -26.08 -7.80 -19.00
N GLU A 254 -27.31 -7.99 -19.49
CA GLU A 254 -28.37 -8.67 -18.75
C GLU A 254 -28.13 -10.17 -18.60
N GLY A 255 -27.34 -10.76 -19.49
CA GLY A 255 -26.95 -12.18 -19.44
C GLY A 255 -25.77 -12.48 -18.52
N ALA A 256 -25.22 -11.48 -17.84
CA ALA A 256 -24.08 -11.69 -16.94
C ALA A 256 -24.47 -12.55 -15.73
N PRO A 257 -23.71 -13.63 -15.40
CA PRO A 257 -24.04 -14.50 -14.27
C PRO A 257 -24.02 -13.72 -12.95
N PRO A 258 -24.83 -14.12 -11.94
CA PRO A 258 -24.84 -13.43 -10.66
C PRO A 258 -23.45 -13.46 -10.03
N LEU A 259 -23.02 -12.30 -9.48
CA LEU A 259 -21.74 -12.17 -8.79
C LEU A 259 -21.90 -11.25 -7.58
N ARG A 260 -21.53 -11.72 -6.41
CA ARG A 260 -21.56 -10.91 -5.17
C ARG A 260 -20.62 -9.71 -5.29
N GLY A 261 -21.10 -8.55 -4.94
CA GLY A 261 -20.34 -7.29 -4.99
C GLY A 261 -20.24 -6.67 -6.39
N ARG A 262 -20.86 -7.26 -7.43
CA ARG A 262 -20.94 -6.63 -8.73
C ARG A 262 -22.06 -5.59 -8.74
N VAL A 263 -21.68 -4.33 -9.00
CA VAL A 263 -22.61 -3.17 -9.06
C VAL A 263 -22.99 -2.80 -10.49
N ALA A 264 -22.21 -3.23 -11.49
CA ALA A 264 -22.56 -3.11 -12.89
C ALA A 264 -21.96 -4.24 -13.73
N ALA A 265 -22.70 -4.67 -14.74
CA ALA A 265 -22.24 -5.54 -15.81
C ALA A 265 -22.53 -4.88 -17.15
N LEU A 266 -21.51 -4.72 -17.95
CA LEU A 266 -21.59 -4.04 -19.26
C LEU A 266 -20.95 -4.93 -20.33
N ARG A 267 -21.38 -4.77 -21.58
CA ARG A 267 -20.85 -5.45 -22.75
C ARG A 267 -20.59 -4.48 -23.90
N HIS A 268 -19.61 -4.80 -24.71
CA HIS A 268 -19.36 -4.15 -26.02
C HIS A 268 -18.88 -5.23 -27.00
N GLY A 269 -19.74 -5.60 -27.96
CA GLY A 269 -19.49 -6.77 -28.81
C GLY A 269 -19.25 -8.04 -27.98
N ALA A 270 -18.11 -8.70 -28.16
CA ALA A 270 -17.71 -9.88 -27.40
C ALA A 270 -16.98 -9.56 -26.07
N SER A 271 -16.65 -8.29 -25.82
CA SER A 271 -15.96 -7.86 -24.60
C SER A 271 -16.95 -7.55 -23.50
N ARG A 272 -16.55 -7.85 -22.26
CA ARG A 272 -17.36 -7.64 -21.03
C ARG A 272 -16.63 -6.74 -20.07
N LEU A 273 -17.37 -5.95 -19.29
CA LEU A 273 -16.86 -5.11 -18.24
C LEU A 273 -17.72 -5.26 -16.99
N TRP A 274 -17.13 -5.77 -15.92
CA TRP A 274 -17.81 -5.93 -14.63
C TRP A 274 -17.21 -4.95 -13.62
N VAL A 275 -18.06 -4.17 -12.99
CA VAL A 275 -17.67 -3.27 -11.90
C VAL A 275 -17.95 -3.96 -10.58
N VAL A 276 -16.91 -4.18 -9.79
CA VAL A 276 -16.97 -5.01 -8.58
C VAL A 276 -16.54 -4.15 -7.39
N GLU A 277 -17.43 -3.98 -6.43
CA GLU A 277 -17.22 -3.15 -5.24
C GLU A 277 -16.70 -3.99 -4.07
N GLY A 278 -15.72 -3.43 -3.33
CA GLY A 278 -15.23 -4.01 -2.07
C GLY A 278 -14.45 -5.33 -2.21
N ARG A 279 -14.10 -5.76 -3.43
CA ARG A 279 -13.45 -7.05 -3.70
C ARG A 279 -12.15 -6.92 -4.49
N PHE A 280 -11.35 -5.93 -4.15
CA PHE A 280 -10.10 -5.61 -4.84
C PHE A 280 -9.16 -6.83 -4.99
N GLY A 281 -8.94 -7.58 -3.90
CA GLY A 281 -8.09 -8.77 -3.91
C GLY A 281 -8.60 -9.88 -4.86
N ASP A 282 -9.94 -10.03 -4.95
CA ASP A 282 -10.56 -11.03 -5.83
C ASP A 282 -10.46 -10.63 -7.31
N VAL A 283 -10.57 -9.33 -7.59
CA VAL A 283 -10.32 -8.78 -8.94
C VAL A 283 -8.88 -9.09 -9.37
N LEU A 284 -7.89 -8.83 -8.50
CA LEU A 284 -6.50 -9.15 -8.79
C LEU A 284 -6.26 -10.66 -8.93
N ALA A 285 -6.90 -11.49 -8.10
CA ALA A 285 -6.78 -12.94 -8.18
C ALA A 285 -7.35 -13.53 -9.49
N SER A 286 -8.26 -12.80 -10.13
CA SER A 286 -8.90 -13.21 -11.40
C SER A 286 -8.13 -12.74 -12.63
N ALA A 287 -7.33 -11.70 -12.50
CA ALA A 287 -6.74 -11.00 -13.63
C ALA A 287 -5.43 -11.63 -14.13
N ARG A 288 -5.24 -11.60 -15.44
CA ARG A 288 -3.98 -11.94 -16.10
C ARG A 288 -3.05 -10.72 -16.21
N VAL A 289 -3.61 -9.55 -16.50
CA VAL A 289 -2.93 -8.25 -16.64
C VAL A 289 -3.77 -7.20 -15.92
N ALA A 290 -3.17 -6.17 -15.40
CA ALA A 290 -3.85 -5.01 -14.85
C ALA A 290 -3.59 -3.75 -15.69
N ILE A 291 -4.58 -2.89 -15.83
CA ILE A 291 -4.42 -1.50 -16.27
C ILE A 291 -4.64 -0.65 -15.02
N GLY A 292 -3.62 0.10 -14.59
CA GLY A 292 -3.73 0.81 -13.32
C GLY A 292 -3.07 2.18 -13.33
N THR A 293 -3.74 3.16 -12.70
CA THR A 293 -3.22 4.52 -12.52
C THR A 293 -2.93 4.85 -11.05
N ALA A 294 -3.21 3.93 -10.13
CA ALA A 294 -3.05 4.14 -8.68
C ALA A 294 -1.79 3.45 -8.15
N GLY A 295 -0.97 4.17 -7.37
CA GLY A 295 0.31 3.70 -6.86
C GLY A 295 0.24 2.38 -6.11
N THR A 296 -0.47 2.37 -4.98
CA THR A 296 -0.62 1.20 -4.11
C THR A 296 -1.28 0.02 -4.82
N ALA A 297 -2.31 0.27 -5.64
CA ALA A 297 -2.99 -0.79 -6.38
C ALA A 297 -2.07 -1.46 -7.42
N ASN A 298 -1.22 -0.68 -8.10
CA ASN A 298 -0.22 -1.21 -9.03
C ASN A 298 0.83 -2.08 -8.30
N GLU A 299 1.28 -1.64 -7.13
CA GLU A 299 2.21 -2.39 -6.30
C GLU A 299 1.62 -3.72 -5.83
N GLN A 300 0.37 -3.70 -5.38
CA GLN A 300 -0.37 -4.90 -4.97
C GLN A 300 -0.65 -5.87 -6.13
N ALA A 301 -0.96 -5.35 -7.33
CA ALA A 301 -1.08 -6.15 -8.53
C ALA A 301 0.24 -6.84 -8.89
N ALA A 302 1.34 -6.08 -8.92
CA ALA A 302 2.68 -6.61 -9.18
C ALA A 302 3.09 -7.67 -8.14
N ALA A 303 2.81 -7.46 -6.86
CA ALA A 303 3.06 -8.43 -5.79
C ALA A 303 2.32 -9.76 -6.00
N ARG A 304 1.10 -9.71 -6.53
CA ARG A 304 0.31 -10.89 -6.92
C ARG A 304 0.83 -11.56 -8.19
N GLY A 305 1.85 -10.98 -8.83
CA GLY A 305 2.38 -11.44 -10.11
C GLY A 305 1.47 -11.10 -11.29
N VAL A 306 0.65 -10.08 -11.15
CA VAL A 306 -0.17 -9.52 -12.24
C VAL A 306 0.59 -8.35 -12.85
N PRO A 307 1.12 -8.46 -14.09
CA PRO A 307 1.79 -7.36 -14.76
C PRO A 307 0.86 -6.18 -14.95
N VAL A 308 1.40 -4.97 -14.84
CA VAL A 308 0.63 -3.72 -14.88
C VAL A 308 1.00 -2.90 -16.10
N VAL A 309 0.00 -2.45 -16.84
CA VAL A 309 0.11 -1.37 -17.83
C VAL A 309 -0.36 -0.09 -17.16
N SER A 310 0.44 0.98 -17.22
CA SER A 310 0.11 2.25 -16.58
C SER A 310 0.36 3.43 -17.51
N PHE A 311 -0.44 4.49 -17.33
CA PHE A 311 -0.40 5.69 -18.14
C PHE A 311 -0.61 6.94 -17.28
N PRO A 312 -0.13 8.12 -17.70
CA PRO A 312 -0.25 9.34 -16.92
C PRO A 312 -1.68 9.87 -16.87
N VAL A 313 -2.11 10.29 -15.67
CA VAL A 313 -3.38 10.99 -15.42
C VAL A 313 -3.10 12.20 -14.56
N GLU A 314 -3.20 13.37 -15.16
CA GLU A 314 -2.99 14.65 -14.46
C GLU A 314 -4.25 15.04 -13.65
N PRO A 315 -4.09 15.80 -12.56
CA PRO A 315 -2.82 16.30 -12.01
C PRO A 315 -2.14 15.34 -11.02
N SER A 316 -2.77 14.23 -10.64
CA SER A 316 -2.36 13.44 -9.46
C SER A 316 -1.24 12.45 -9.74
N HIS A 317 -1.26 11.81 -10.91
CA HIS A 317 -0.34 10.72 -11.28
C HIS A 317 0.31 10.96 -12.64
N GLY A 318 1.04 12.08 -12.73
CA GLY A 318 1.77 12.46 -13.93
C GLY A 318 2.99 11.55 -14.19
N ARG A 319 3.65 11.82 -15.32
CA ARG A 319 4.78 11.00 -15.84
C ARG A 319 5.87 10.74 -14.81
N THR A 320 6.24 11.74 -14.02
CA THR A 320 7.32 11.60 -13.01
C THR A 320 6.95 10.62 -11.89
N PHE A 321 5.67 10.58 -11.49
CA PHE A 321 5.18 9.60 -10.51
C PHE A 321 5.29 8.18 -11.07
N LEU A 322 4.87 7.99 -12.32
CA LEU A 322 4.92 6.69 -12.99
C LEU A 322 6.35 6.20 -13.24
N GLU A 323 7.29 7.10 -13.56
CA GLU A 323 8.70 6.77 -13.67
C GLU A 323 9.28 6.27 -12.35
N ASN A 324 8.86 6.84 -11.22
CA ASN A 324 9.21 6.34 -9.88
C ASN A 324 8.65 4.94 -9.64
N GLN A 325 7.38 4.72 -10.01
CA GLN A 325 6.79 3.39 -9.93
C GLN A 325 7.50 2.38 -10.84
N LYS A 326 7.92 2.79 -12.04
CA LYS A 326 8.70 1.94 -12.94
C LYS A 326 10.04 1.53 -12.32
N ARG A 327 10.72 2.43 -11.60
CA ARG A 327 11.94 2.09 -10.86
C ARG A 327 11.65 1.06 -9.76
N LEU A 328 10.57 1.23 -9.03
CA LEU A 328 10.15 0.29 -7.98
C LEU A 328 9.78 -1.07 -8.54
N LEU A 329 8.88 -1.11 -9.52
CA LEU A 329 8.27 -2.35 -10.01
C LEU A 329 9.07 -3.04 -11.13
N GLY A 330 10.00 -2.31 -11.79
CA GLY A 330 10.80 -2.86 -12.87
C GLY A 330 9.95 -3.36 -14.03
N ASP A 331 10.25 -4.55 -14.53
CA ASP A 331 9.55 -5.15 -15.67
C ASP A 331 8.09 -5.48 -15.40
N ALA A 332 7.67 -5.54 -14.13
CA ALA A 332 6.26 -5.72 -13.78
C ALA A 332 5.36 -4.54 -14.19
N LEU A 333 5.95 -3.36 -14.47
CA LEU A 333 5.21 -2.18 -14.92
C LEU A 333 5.61 -1.78 -16.33
N THR A 334 4.65 -1.75 -17.24
CA THR A 334 4.78 -1.19 -18.60
C THR A 334 4.15 0.20 -18.63
N LEU A 335 4.91 1.21 -19.06
CA LEU A 335 4.42 2.58 -19.23
C LEU A 335 4.02 2.85 -20.68
N CYS A 336 2.90 3.52 -20.88
CA CYS A 336 2.43 3.98 -22.20
C CYS A 336 1.93 5.44 -22.12
N GLY A 337 1.59 6.03 -23.27
CA GLY A 337 1.24 7.45 -23.39
C GLY A 337 -0.13 7.80 -22.82
N GLY A 338 -1.05 6.84 -22.77
CA GLY A 338 -2.40 7.06 -22.21
C GLY A 338 -3.52 7.13 -23.27
N GLU A 339 -3.18 7.06 -24.53
CA GLU A 339 -4.18 6.87 -25.59
C GLU A 339 -4.75 5.44 -25.51
N PRO A 340 -6.07 5.24 -25.64
CA PRO A 340 -6.69 3.92 -25.53
C PRO A 340 -6.09 2.87 -26.48
N ALA A 341 -5.61 3.26 -27.65
CA ALA A 341 -4.95 2.37 -28.59
C ALA A 341 -3.58 1.88 -28.06
N GLU A 342 -2.80 2.75 -27.44
CA GLU A 342 -1.51 2.43 -26.85
C GLU A 342 -1.67 1.52 -25.62
N ILE A 343 -2.65 1.82 -24.76
CA ILE A 343 -2.98 0.98 -23.61
C ILE A 343 -3.36 -0.44 -24.09
N ALA A 344 -4.25 -0.53 -25.10
CA ALA A 344 -4.65 -1.82 -25.65
C ALA A 344 -3.49 -2.59 -26.30
N ALA A 345 -2.59 -1.89 -26.98
CA ALA A 345 -1.39 -2.51 -27.59
C ALA A 345 -0.47 -3.10 -26.52
N ALA A 346 -0.20 -2.36 -25.44
CA ALA A 346 0.62 -2.82 -24.32
C ALA A 346 -0.01 -4.03 -23.61
N VAL A 347 -1.33 -4.01 -23.36
CA VAL A 347 -2.04 -5.16 -22.77
C VAL A 347 -2.00 -6.37 -23.70
N ARG A 348 -2.22 -6.17 -25.01
CA ARG A 348 -2.20 -7.25 -26.00
C ARG A 348 -0.83 -7.90 -26.09
N ALA A 349 0.24 -7.15 -26.01
CA ALA A 349 1.61 -7.67 -25.99
C ALA A 349 1.81 -8.63 -24.81
N LEU A 350 1.40 -8.23 -23.59
CA LEU A 350 1.49 -9.08 -22.39
C LEU A 350 0.54 -10.29 -22.44
N LEU A 351 -0.62 -10.19 -23.08
CA LEU A 351 -1.55 -11.32 -23.21
C LEU A 351 -1.13 -12.31 -24.29
N GLY A 352 -0.39 -11.86 -25.31
CA GLY A 352 0.05 -12.63 -26.46
C GLY A 352 1.41 -13.30 -26.33
N ASP A 353 2.25 -12.82 -25.41
CA ASP A 353 3.60 -13.34 -25.18
C ASP A 353 3.73 -13.90 -23.76
N GLU A 354 3.71 -15.23 -23.64
CA GLU A 354 3.81 -15.92 -22.36
C GLU A 354 5.15 -15.66 -21.66
N ALA A 355 6.24 -15.59 -22.40
CA ALA A 355 7.57 -15.36 -21.84
C ALA A 355 7.71 -13.95 -21.26
N ALA A 356 7.22 -12.94 -21.99
CA ALA A 356 7.17 -11.56 -21.50
C ALA A 356 6.28 -11.43 -20.27
N TRP A 357 5.11 -12.09 -20.28
CA TRP A 357 4.22 -12.11 -19.13
C TRP A 357 4.88 -12.74 -17.90
N GLU A 358 5.52 -13.91 -18.06
CA GLU A 358 6.20 -14.58 -16.96
C GLU A 358 7.37 -13.76 -16.40
N GLN A 359 8.15 -13.10 -17.27
CA GLN A 359 9.21 -12.21 -16.84
C GLN A 359 8.66 -11.07 -15.98
N ALA A 360 7.60 -10.40 -16.45
CA ALA A 360 6.95 -9.31 -15.73
C ALA A 360 6.34 -9.79 -14.40
N SER A 361 5.67 -10.94 -14.41
CA SER A 361 5.09 -11.56 -13.21
C SER A 361 6.14 -11.90 -12.15
N ARG A 362 7.25 -12.54 -12.56
CA ARG A 362 8.38 -12.84 -11.67
C ARG A 362 9.04 -11.57 -11.12
N ALA A 363 9.19 -10.54 -11.95
CA ALA A 363 9.76 -9.26 -11.52
C ALA A 363 8.92 -8.62 -10.41
N GLY A 364 7.59 -8.61 -10.56
CA GLY A 364 6.68 -8.07 -9.55
C GLY A 364 6.79 -8.80 -8.21
N ARG A 365 6.69 -10.11 -8.21
CA ARG A 365 6.81 -10.93 -6.99
C ARG A 365 8.15 -10.75 -6.30
N ARG A 366 9.25 -10.72 -7.06
CA ARG A 366 10.59 -10.53 -6.49
C ARG A 366 10.75 -9.15 -5.84
N ARG A 367 10.19 -8.09 -6.44
CA ARG A 367 10.36 -6.72 -5.95
C ARG A 367 9.43 -6.37 -4.81
N MET A 368 8.27 -6.98 -4.76
CA MET A 368 7.25 -6.68 -3.75
C MET A 368 7.21 -7.69 -2.60
N GLY A 369 7.82 -8.87 -2.78
CA GLY A 369 7.80 -9.95 -1.82
C GLY A 369 6.52 -10.80 -1.88
N ALA A 370 6.51 -11.87 -1.07
CA ALA A 370 5.38 -12.77 -0.94
C ALA A 370 4.36 -12.28 0.10
N PRO A 371 3.10 -12.74 0.05
CA PRO A 371 2.13 -12.56 1.13
C PRO A 371 2.60 -13.20 2.44
N GLY A 372 2.08 -12.72 3.57
CA GLY A 372 2.39 -13.22 4.91
C GLY A 372 3.32 -12.31 5.70
N GLY A 373 3.71 -11.16 5.17
CA GLY A 373 4.62 -10.20 5.81
C GLY A 373 4.13 -9.74 7.18
N SER A 374 2.84 -9.42 7.33
CA SER A 374 2.26 -9.01 8.62
C SER A 374 2.42 -10.09 9.69
N ARG A 375 2.13 -11.35 9.33
CA ARG A 375 2.24 -12.47 10.25
C ARG A 375 3.70 -12.83 10.58
N ALA A 376 4.59 -12.74 9.61
CA ALA A 376 6.02 -12.99 9.81
C ALA A 376 6.65 -11.93 10.73
N ILE A 377 6.34 -10.64 10.50
CA ILE A 377 6.77 -9.54 11.37
C ILE A 377 6.19 -9.69 12.77
N ALA A 378 4.89 -10.00 12.90
CA ALA A 378 4.27 -10.19 14.20
C ALA A 378 4.93 -11.32 15.00
N ARG A 379 5.26 -12.45 14.37
CA ARG A 379 5.93 -13.58 15.02
C ARG A 379 7.34 -13.19 15.49
N ASP A 380 8.17 -12.64 14.62
CA ASP A 380 9.55 -12.23 14.97
C ASP A 380 9.55 -11.16 16.06
N LEU A 381 8.58 -10.23 16.02
CA LEU A 381 8.41 -9.20 17.05
C LEU A 381 8.11 -9.83 18.42
N LEU A 382 7.16 -10.76 18.48
CA LEU A 382 6.80 -11.46 19.72
C LEU A 382 7.97 -12.30 20.25
N GLU A 383 8.68 -13.02 19.39
CA GLU A 383 9.87 -13.81 19.79
C GLU A 383 10.99 -12.92 20.35
N ARG A 384 11.22 -11.75 19.73
CA ARG A 384 12.22 -10.79 20.25
C ARG A 384 11.76 -10.16 21.55
N ALA A 385 10.50 -9.77 21.65
CA ALA A 385 9.93 -9.22 22.87
C ALA A 385 10.03 -10.20 24.04
N ALA A 386 9.75 -11.49 23.81
CA ALA A 386 9.87 -12.53 24.81
C ALA A 386 11.30 -12.70 25.38
N ARG A 387 12.31 -12.41 24.54
CA ARG A 387 13.74 -12.49 24.95
C ARG A 387 14.25 -11.26 25.69
N THR A 388 13.60 -10.09 25.49
CA THR A 388 14.16 -8.80 25.92
C THR A 388 13.27 -8.01 26.87
N VAL A 389 11.98 -8.31 26.88
CA VAL A 389 10.98 -7.57 27.67
C VAL A 389 10.40 -8.47 28.74
N PRO A 390 10.64 -8.21 30.04
CA PRO A 390 10.19 -9.08 31.12
C PRO A 390 8.69 -9.38 31.14
N ALA A 391 7.86 -8.43 30.69
CA ALA A 391 6.41 -8.59 30.63
C ALA A 391 5.93 -9.68 29.63
N PHE A 392 6.80 -10.09 28.68
CA PHE A 392 6.54 -11.13 27.67
C PHE A 392 7.15 -12.49 28.04
N GLY A 393 7.50 -12.75 29.31
CA GLY A 393 8.11 -13.99 29.78
C GLY A 393 7.28 -15.26 29.53
N GLU A 394 7.78 -16.41 29.96
CA GLU A 394 7.21 -17.74 29.71
C GLU A 394 5.72 -17.82 30.07
N GLY A 395 4.89 -18.15 29.06
CA GLY A 395 3.42 -18.28 29.17
C GLY A 395 2.61 -17.20 28.45
N THR A 396 3.24 -16.25 27.76
CA THR A 396 2.54 -15.18 26.99
C THR A 396 2.38 -15.53 25.50
N LEU A 397 3.14 -16.48 24.98
CA LEU A 397 3.14 -16.94 23.57
C LEU A 397 2.39 -18.26 23.41
#